data_cd12194918e97ac3b0f85fd1d95dbbc3
#
_entry.id   cd12194918e97ac3b0f85fd1d95dbbc3
#
_cell.length_a   1.000
_cell.length_b   1.000
_cell.length_c   1.000
_cell.angle_alpha   90.00
_cell.angle_beta   90.00
_cell.angle_gamma   90.00
#
_symmetry.space_group_name_H-M   'P 1'
#
loop_
_entity.id
_entity.type
_entity.pdbx_description
1 polymer ?
#
loop_
_entity_poly.entity_id
_entity_poly.type
_entity_poly.pdbx_seq_one_letter_code
_entity_poly.pdbx_strand_id
1 'polypeptide(L)'
;MMASNYQRKLKLLQSKQSLAIKLVICLILLLMISVGGTIAFVVTHTSEIRNTFTESVVKCEVDETFENNVKSNVSIKNTGDTTAYIRAFVNVTWMNESGQVASVSPKSTDYMIEYSTSGWLKGSDGYYYYSLPVQPNNKTAVLINSCQLLETASAPDGYYLSVEIVCSAIQSTPVSVVRDIWHVQLSGSEIVEVNVNE
;
A
#
# COMPACT_ATOMS: atom_id res chain seq x y z
N MET A 1 -42.12 -86.49 -19.13
CA MET A 1 -41.37 -85.62 -20.04
C MET A 1 -41.53 -84.13 -19.72
N MET A 2 -42.65 -83.61 -19.19
CA MET A 2 -42.91 -82.21 -18.87
C MET A 2 -42.11 -81.67 -17.68
N ALA A 3 -41.89 -82.45 -16.60
CA ALA A 3 -41.15 -81.93 -15.38
C ALA A 3 -39.69 -81.62 -15.62
N SER A 4 -39.01 -82.35 -16.52
CA SER A 4 -37.62 -82.10 -16.85
C SER A 4 -37.37 -80.78 -17.59
N ASN A 5 -38.32 -80.40 -18.47
CA ASN A 5 -38.21 -79.11 -19.20
C ASN A 5 -38.53 -77.94 -18.29
N TYR A 6 -39.37 -78.08 -17.29
CA TYR A 6 -39.67 -77.07 -16.30
C TYR A 6 -38.44 -76.76 -15.41
N GLN A 7 -37.78 -77.77 -14.93
CA GLN A 7 -36.57 -77.64 -14.11
C GLN A 7 -35.38 -76.97 -14.91
N ARG A 8 -35.28 -77.26 -16.18
CA ARG A 8 -34.30 -76.69 -17.08
C ARG A 8 -34.54 -75.20 -17.33
N LYS A 9 -35.83 -74.82 -17.51
CA LYS A 9 -36.24 -73.40 -17.63
C LYS A 9 -35.94 -72.61 -16.32
N LEU A 10 -36.26 -73.20 -15.13
CA LEU A 10 -35.96 -72.58 -13.83
C LEU A 10 -34.48 -72.35 -13.63
N LYS A 11 -33.65 -73.31 -13.90
CA LYS A 11 -32.15 -73.14 -13.83
C LYS A 11 -31.62 -72.13 -14.77
N LEU A 12 -32.13 -71.99 -15.99
CA LEU A 12 -31.77 -70.95 -16.95
C LEU A 12 -32.18 -69.53 -16.50
N LEU A 13 -33.39 -69.45 -15.89
CA LEU A 13 -33.85 -68.15 -15.34
C LEU A 13 -33.01 -67.71 -14.12
N GLN A 14 -32.69 -68.65 -13.21
CA GLN A 14 -31.79 -68.37 -12.07
C GLN A 14 -30.38 -67.99 -12.50
N SER A 15 -29.82 -68.65 -13.55
CA SER A 15 -28.57 -68.33 -14.11
C SER A 15 -28.52 -66.92 -14.73
N LYS A 16 -29.59 -66.56 -15.46
CA LYS A 16 -29.71 -65.19 -16.02
C LYS A 16 -29.87 -64.12 -14.96
N GLN A 17 -30.66 -64.39 -13.89
CA GLN A 17 -30.76 -63.46 -12.75
C GLN A 17 -29.44 -63.29 -12.01
N SER A 18 -28.70 -64.37 -11.79
CA SER A 18 -27.39 -64.33 -11.16
C SER A 18 -26.36 -63.52 -12.00
N LEU A 19 -26.42 -63.68 -13.34
CA LEU A 19 -25.55 -62.91 -14.25
C LEU A 19 -25.91 -61.41 -14.22
N ALA A 20 -27.22 -61.07 -14.27
CA ALA A 20 -27.70 -59.70 -14.21
C ALA A 20 -27.29 -59.01 -12.89
N ILE A 21 -27.42 -59.70 -11.75
CA ILE A 21 -27.00 -59.17 -10.45
C ILE A 21 -25.48 -58.93 -10.43
N LYS A 22 -24.68 -59.85 -10.96
CA LYS A 22 -23.22 -59.68 -11.04
C LYS A 22 -22.83 -58.48 -11.91
N LEU A 23 -23.52 -58.25 -13.04
CA LEU A 23 -23.30 -57.11 -13.90
C LEU A 23 -23.65 -55.78 -13.21
N VAL A 24 -24.76 -55.74 -12.48
CA VAL A 24 -25.16 -54.54 -11.72
C VAL A 24 -24.13 -54.23 -10.63
N ILE A 25 -23.67 -55.25 -9.89
CA ILE A 25 -22.64 -55.07 -8.87
C ILE A 25 -21.31 -54.53 -9.51
N CYS A 26 -20.92 -55.09 -10.63
CA CYS A 26 -19.72 -54.64 -11.36
C CYS A 26 -19.85 -53.18 -11.84
N LEU A 27 -21.04 -52.77 -12.31
CA LEU A 27 -21.33 -51.43 -12.74
C LEU A 27 -21.26 -50.44 -11.55
N ILE A 28 -21.82 -50.81 -10.41
CA ILE A 28 -21.75 -50.00 -9.17
C ILE A 28 -20.29 -49.81 -8.71
N LEU A 29 -19.50 -50.86 -8.73
CA LEU A 29 -18.08 -50.80 -8.38
C LEU A 29 -17.30 -49.87 -9.33
N LEU A 30 -17.55 -49.93 -10.63
CA LEU A 30 -16.92 -49.04 -11.63
C LEU A 30 -17.31 -47.58 -11.37
N LEU A 31 -18.57 -47.31 -11.04
CA LEU A 31 -19.03 -45.97 -10.70
C LEU A 31 -18.36 -45.45 -9.43
N MET A 32 -18.22 -46.26 -8.40
CA MET A 32 -17.51 -45.84 -7.17
C MET A 32 -16.04 -45.54 -7.40
N ILE A 33 -15.35 -46.31 -8.22
CA ILE A 33 -13.95 -46.07 -8.59
C ILE A 33 -13.80 -44.76 -9.41
N SER A 34 -14.72 -44.51 -10.35
CA SER A 34 -14.67 -43.30 -11.17
C SER A 34 -14.91 -42.03 -10.33
N VAL A 35 -15.89 -42.03 -9.44
CA VAL A 35 -16.18 -40.88 -8.56
C VAL A 35 -15.08 -40.67 -7.55
N GLY A 36 -14.62 -41.77 -6.90
CA GLY A 36 -13.51 -41.71 -5.94
C GLY A 36 -12.19 -41.21 -6.56
N GLY A 37 -11.88 -41.66 -7.77
CA GLY A 37 -10.71 -41.19 -8.52
C GLY A 37 -10.76 -39.71 -8.88
N THR A 38 -11.94 -39.21 -9.27
CA THR A 38 -12.15 -37.80 -9.60
C THR A 38 -11.98 -36.91 -8.37
N ILE A 39 -12.55 -37.30 -7.22
CA ILE A 39 -12.42 -36.54 -5.96
C ILE A 39 -10.94 -36.53 -5.50
N ALA A 40 -10.26 -37.66 -5.52
CA ALA A 40 -8.86 -37.74 -5.15
C ALA A 40 -7.96 -36.89 -6.05
N PHE A 41 -8.23 -36.87 -7.35
CA PHE A 41 -7.50 -36.04 -8.31
C PHE A 41 -7.69 -34.54 -8.03
N VAL A 42 -8.93 -34.08 -7.77
CA VAL A 42 -9.21 -32.69 -7.46
C VAL A 42 -8.54 -32.26 -6.16
N VAL A 43 -8.63 -33.08 -5.10
CA VAL A 43 -8.01 -32.76 -3.81
C VAL A 43 -6.48 -32.72 -3.88
N THR A 44 -5.85 -33.62 -4.67
CA THR A 44 -4.39 -33.71 -4.75
C THR A 44 -3.78 -32.62 -5.67
N HIS A 45 -4.55 -32.11 -6.64
CA HIS A 45 -4.06 -31.10 -7.60
C HIS A 45 -4.53 -29.67 -7.31
N THR A 46 -5.44 -29.50 -6.34
CA THR A 46 -5.78 -28.17 -5.84
C THR A 46 -4.73 -27.78 -4.80
N SER A 47 -3.60 -27.21 -5.26
CA SER A 47 -2.70 -26.50 -4.37
C SER A 47 -3.50 -25.36 -3.73
N GLU A 48 -3.53 -25.31 -2.40
CA GLU A 48 -4.01 -24.13 -1.70
C GLU A 48 -3.22 -22.92 -2.20
N ILE A 49 -3.87 -22.08 -3.01
CA ILE A 49 -3.35 -20.74 -3.27
C ILE A 49 -3.55 -19.98 -1.96
N ARG A 50 -2.60 -20.05 -1.06
CA ARG A 50 -2.49 -19.14 0.07
C ARG A 50 -2.08 -17.79 -0.49
N ASN A 51 -3.06 -16.96 -0.82
CA ASN A 51 -2.83 -15.53 -0.93
C ASN A 51 -2.55 -15.00 0.48
N THR A 52 -1.31 -15.06 0.91
CA THR A 52 -0.85 -14.27 2.05
C THR A 52 -0.80 -12.82 1.57
N PHE A 53 -1.88 -12.09 1.79
CA PHE A 53 -1.85 -10.64 1.70
C PHE A 53 -0.96 -10.14 2.85
N THR A 54 0.27 -9.80 2.54
CA THR A 54 1.09 -9.00 3.42
C THR A 54 0.63 -7.56 3.19
N GLU A 55 0.03 -6.98 4.21
CA GLU A 55 -0.38 -5.56 4.16
C GLU A 55 0.87 -4.70 3.99
N SER A 56 0.93 -3.92 2.91
CA SER A 56 2.04 -3.01 2.67
C SER A 56 1.91 -1.79 3.57
N VAL A 57 2.98 -1.49 4.29
CA VAL A 57 3.04 -0.34 5.20
C VAL A 57 3.63 0.86 4.49
N VAL A 58 2.84 1.92 4.32
CA VAL A 58 3.29 3.21 3.80
C VAL A 58 3.56 4.14 4.97
N LYS A 59 4.82 4.55 5.13
CA LYS A 59 5.27 5.41 6.23
C LYS A 59 6.36 6.36 5.77
N CYS A 60 6.38 7.57 6.34
CA CYS A 60 7.47 8.51 6.14
C CYS A 60 7.85 9.21 7.45
N GLU A 61 9.09 9.66 7.53
CA GLU A 61 9.64 10.34 8.68
C GLU A 61 10.56 11.47 8.22
N VAL A 62 10.53 12.60 8.93
CA VAL A 62 11.40 13.73 8.65
C VAL A 62 12.80 13.45 9.19
N ASP A 63 13.80 13.69 8.36
CA ASP A 63 15.21 13.57 8.70
C ASP A 63 15.86 14.96 8.55
N GLU A 64 16.33 15.51 9.65
CA GLU A 64 16.81 16.88 9.72
C GLU A 64 17.98 17.04 10.69
N THR A 65 18.75 18.10 10.52
CA THR A 65 19.79 18.54 11.46
C THR A 65 19.34 19.83 12.13
N PHE A 66 19.44 19.89 13.45
CA PHE A 66 19.17 21.10 14.21
C PHE A 66 20.38 21.45 15.07
N GLU A 67 21.10 22.50 14.67
CA GLU A 67 22.31 22.98 15.37
C GLU A 67 22.32 24.51 15.37
N ASN A 68 22.75 25.11 16.48
CA ASN A 68 22.89 26.56 16.64
C ASN A 68 21.64 27.37 16.27
N ASN A 69 20.45 26.85 16.60
CA ASN A 69 19.14 27.43 16.24
C ASN A 69 18.87 27.49 14.72
N VAL A 70 19.60 26.72 13.93
CA VAL A 70 19.36 26.55 12.50
C VAL A 70 18.90 25.14 12.23
N LYS A 71 17.74 25.01 11.58
CA LYS A 71 17.27 23.76 11.02
C LYS A 71 17.84 23.64 9.61
N SER A 72 18.47 22.52 9.30
CA SER A 72 19.12 22.32 8.01
C SER A 72 18.99 20.88 7.49
N ASN A 73 19.28 20.73 6.20
CA ASN A 73 19.30 19.43 5.52
C ASN A 73 18.02 18.61 5.69
N VAL A 74 16.85 19.27 5.69
CA VAL A 74 15.57 18.61 5.86
C VAL A 74 15.26 17.76 4.63
N SER A 75 15.17 16.46 4.83
CA SER A 75 14.76 15.48 3.85
C SER A 75 13.72 14.56 4.48
N ILE A 76 13.07 13.70 3.67
CA ILE A 76 12.05 12.80 4.19
C ILE A 76 12.43 11.38 3.81
N LYS A 77 12.46 10.51 4.82
CA LYS A 77 12.77 9.09 4.67
C LYS A 77 11.49 8.28 4.51
N ASN A 78 11.47 7.37 3.55
CA ASN A 78 10.46 6.34 3.48
C ASN A 78 10.81 5.23 4.50
N THR A 79 10.04 5.16 5.57
CA THR A 79 10.19 4.15 6.64
C THR A 79 9.19 3.00 6.49
N GLY A 80 8.40 2.99 5.41
CA GLY A 80 7.53 1.89 5.03
C GLY A 80 8.29 0.74 4.38
N ASP A 81 7.57 -0.28 3.99
CA ASP A 81 8.09 -1.48 3.31
C ASP A 81 7.85 -1.48 1.78
N THR A 82 7.17 -0.46 1.27
CA THR A 82 6.85 -0.31 -0.15
C THR A 82 7.35 1.02 -0.71
N THR A 83 7.60 1.05 -2.03
CA THR A 83 7.97 2.29 -2.74
C THR A 83 6.80 3.27 -2.72
N ALA A 84 7.07 4.51 -2.36
CA ALA A 84 6.04 5.53 -2.14
C ALA A 84 6.42 6.90 -2.72
N TYR A 85 5.42 7.66 -3.16
CA TYR A 85 5.56 9.10 -3.35
C TYR A 85 5.39 9.80 -2.01
N ILE A 86 6.10 10.91 -1.84
CA ILE A 86 6.15 11.67 -0.60
C ILE A 86 5.79 13.13 -0.89
N ARG A 87 4.95 13.71 -0.04
CA ARG A 87 4.72 15.16 0.02
C ARG A 87 4.92 15.67 1.44
N ALA A 88 5.26 16.94 1.56
CA ALA A 88 5.48 17.61 2.82
C ALA A 88 4.76 18.95 2.90
N PHE A 89 4.29 19.29 4.08
CA PHE A 89 3.77 20.61 4.43
C PHE A 89 4.69 21.23 5.47
N VAL A 90 5.10 22.50 5.25
CA VAL A 90 5.97 23.24 6.16
C VAL A 90 5.13 24.26 6.91
N ASN A 91 4.97 24.07 8.21
CA ASN A 91 4.24 24.93 9.10
C ASN A 91 5.21 25.78 9.94
N VAL A 92 5.05 27.10 9.90
CA VAL A 92 5.89 28.03 10.65
C VAL A 92 5.01 28.80 11.62
N THR A 93 5.30 28.67 12.91
CA THR A 93 4.49 29.27 13.97
C THR A 93 5.37 29.82 15.09
N TRP A 94 4.83 30.75 15.87
CA TRP A 94 5.37 31.09 17.18
C TRP A 94 4.81 30.10 18.20
N MET A 95 5.68 29.42 18.94
CA MET A 95 5.29 28.39 19.93
C MET A 95 5.98 28.70 21.27
N ASN A 96 5.29 28.49 22.37
CA ASN A 96 5.85 28.59 23.71
C ASN A 96 6.33 27.23 24.24
N GLU A 97 7.01 27.21 25.40
CA GLU A 97 7.51 25.98 26.03
C GLU A 97 6.40 24.97 26.39
N SER A 98 5.16 25.42 26.55
CA SER A 98 4.01 24.55 26.80
C SER A 98 3.38 23.98 25.52
N GLY A 99 3.95 24.26 24.34
CA GLY A 99 3.45 23.81 23.04
C GLY A 99 2.25 24.60 22.54
N GLN A 100 1.96 25.77 23.09
CA GLN A 100 0.86 26.63 22.64
C GLN A 100 1.34 27.53 21.51
N VAL A 101 0.53 27.63 20.47
CA VAL A 101 0.76 28.50 19.31
C VAL A 101 0.24 29.89 19.62
N ALA A 102 1.02 30.94 19.30
CA ALA A 102 0.60 32.32 19.46
C ALA A 102 -0.56 32.66 18.50
N SER A 103 -1.34 33.66 18.87
CA SER A 103 -2.46 34.17 18.05
C SER A 103 -1.97 34.94 16.80
N VAL A 104 -0.72 35.32 16.75
CA VAL A 104 -0.08 36.01 15.61
C VAL A 104 0.88 35.05 14.92
N SER A 105 0.87 35.06 13.59
CA SER A 105 1.79 34.23 12.79
C SER A 105 3.11 34.96 12.57
N PRO A 106 4.24 34.21 12.43
CA PRO A 106 5.51 34.80 11.99
C PRO A 106 5.36 35.45 10.61
N LYS A 107 6.04 36.54 10.41
CA LYS A 107 6.10 37.26 9.13
C LYS A 107 7.33 36.82 8.33
N SER A 108 7.33 37.05 7.03
CA SER A 108 8.52 36.80 6.18
C SER A 108 9.77 37.60 6.55
N THR A 109 9.61 38.62 7.40
CA THR A 109 10.70 39.42 7.98
C THR A 109 11.29 38.87 9.27
N ASP A 110 10.65 37.83 9.83
CA ASP A 110 11.07 37.23 11.09
C ASP A 110 11.99 36.02 10.88
N TYR A 111 11.90 35.35 9.75
CA TYR A 111 12.69 34.15 9.47
C TYR A 111 13.06 34.04 7.99
N MET A 112 14.05 33.22 7.69
CA MET A 112 14.46 32.84 6.34
C MET A 112 14.43 31.33 6.20
N ILE A 113 13.73 30.84 5.16
CA ILE A 113 13.78 29.44 4.74
C ILE A 113 14.34 29.38 3.33
N GLU A 114 15.43 28.63 3.16
CA GLU A 114 16.02 28.33 1.87
C GLU A 114 15.54 26.96 1.40
N TYR A 115 14.54 26.97 0.51
CA TYR A 115 14.03 25.75 -0.11
C TYR A 115 14.96 25.28 -1.21
N SER A 116 15.16 23.97 -1.28
CA SER A 116 15.82 23.34 -2.42
C SER A 116 14.87 23.30 -3.61
N THR A 117 15.43 23.49 -4.80
CA THR A 117 14.72 23.36 -6.09
C THR A 117 14.85 21.96 -6.69
N SER A 118 15.62 21.07 -6.06
CA SER A 118 15.95 19.76 -6.61
C SER A 118 14.86 18.73 -6.33
N GLY A 119 14.08 18.39 -7.36
CA GLY A 119 13.12 17.29 -7.32
C GLY A 119 11.85 17.57 -6.50
N TRP A 120 11.62 18.82 -6.08
CA TRP A 120 10.41 19.22 -5.36
C TRP A 120 9.56 20.19 -6.17
N LEU A 121 8.26 19.94 -6.20
CA LEU A 121 7.24 20.76 -6.82
C LEU A 121 6.33 21.34 -5.74
N LYS A 122 6.11 22.66 -5.77
CA LYS A 122 5.19 23.32 -4.84
C LYS A 122 3.79 23.32 -5.42
N GLY A 123 2.84 22.72 -4.70
CA GLY A 123 1.42 22.76 -5.03
C GLY A 123 0.74 24.05 -4.57
N SER A 124 -0.40 24.37 -5.17
CA SER A 124 -1.26 25.49 -4.75
C SER A 124 -1.94 25.25 -3.40
N ASP A 125 -2.03 23.98 -2.97
CA ASP A 125 -2.49 23.54 -1.65
C ASP A 125 -1.48 23.79 -0.51
N GLY A 126 -0.29 24.32 -0.85
CA GLY A 126 0.79 24.58 0.10
C GLY A 126 1.71 23.41 0.38
N TYR A 127 1.42 22.22 -0.15
CA TYR A 127 2.33 21.08 -0.06
C TYR A 127 3.46 21.16 -1.05
N TYR A 128 4.58 20.56 -0.68
CA TYR A 128 5.71 20.27 -1.56
C TYR A 128 5.68 18.78 -1.91
N TYR A 129 5.72 18.44 -3.18
CA TYR A 129 5.65 17.09 -3.71
C TYR A 129 7.02 16.69 -4.24
N TYR A 130 7.54 15.57 -3.73
CA TYR A 130 8.76 15.02 -4.31
C TYR A 130 8.44 14.31 -5.61
N SER A 131 9.13 14.68 -6.70
CA SER A 131 8.76 14.28 -8.05
C SER A 131 8.92 12.77 -8.33
N LEU A 132 9.82 12.09 -7.61
CA LEU A 132 10.14 10.68 -7.83
C LEU A 132 9.66 9.79 -6.69
N PRO A 133 9.31 8.52 -6.97
CA PRO A 133 8.99 7.56 -5.92
C PRO A 133 10.24 7.18 -5.14
N VAL A 134 10.10 7.07 -3.82
CA VAL A 134 11.18 6.77 -2.88
C VAL A 134 11.06 5.31 -2.44
N GLN A 135 12.12 4.54 -2.62
CA GLN A 135 12.18 3.14 -2.18
C GLN A 135 12.23 3.03 -0.64
N PRO A 136 11.84 1.89 -0.07
CA PRO A 136 11.99 1.62 1.35
C PRO A 136 13.40 1.94 1.88
N ASN A 137 13.45 2.59 3.03
CA ASN A 137 14.67 3.07 3.71
C ASN A 137 15.49 4.16 2.99
N ASN A 138 15.09 4.59 1.79
CA ASN A 138 15.72 5.70 1.09
C ASN A 138 15.10 7.04 1.51
N LYS A 139 15.77 8.13 1.16
CA LYS A 139 15.35 9.50 1.42
C LYS A 139 15.04 10.25 0.12
N THR A 140 14.21 11.28 0.23
CA THR A 140 14.06 12.29 -0.81
C THR A 140 15.34 13.11 -0.96
N ALA A 141 15.44 13.92 -2.00
CA ALA A 141 16.37 15.04 -1.99
C ALA A 141 16.00 16.01 -0.84
N VAL A 142 16.95 16.86 -0.47
CA VAL A 142 16.73 17.91 0.55
C VAL A 142 15.60 18.82 0.10
N LEU A 143 14.65 19.08 0.99
CA LEU A 143 13.54 20.04 0.80
C LEU A 143 13.94 21.44 1.29
N ILE A 144 14.56 21.50 2.48
CA ILE A 144 15.00 22.75 3.10
C ILE A 144 16.50 22.65 3.35
N ASN A 145 17.28 23.53 2.71
CA ASN A 145 18.72 23.63 2.92
C ASN A 145 19.01 24.22 4.29
N SER A 146 18.32 25.32 4.62
CA SER A 146 18.44 25.99 5.92
C SER A 146 17.17 26.74 6.30
N CYS A 147 16.92 26.84 7.60
CA CYS A 147 15.88 27.68 8.16
C CYS A 147 16.43 28.32 9.45
N GLN A 148 16.35 29.62 9.54
CA GLN A 148 16.85 30.39 10.68
C GLN A 148 15.98 31.58 11.03
N LEU A 149 15.97 31.95 12.30
CA LEU A 149 15.40 33.19 12.79
C LEU A 149 16.26 34.36 12.37
N LEU A 150 15.66 35.46 11.92
CA LEU A 150 16.36 36.67 11.57
C LEU A 150 16.54 37.57 12.81
N GLU A 151 17.58 38.42 12.80
CA GLU A 151 17.81 39.40 13.88
C GLU A 151 16.67 40.43 13.98
N THR A 152 15.96 40.65 12.88
CA THR A 152 14.79 41.54 12.80
C THR A 152 13.48 40.94 13.31
N ALA A 153 13.52 39.67 13.78
CA ALA A 153 12.34 38.98 14.22
C ALA A 153 11.68 39.65 15.42
N SER A 154 10.34 39.71 15.36
CA SER A 154 9.49 40.26 16.40
C SER A 154 8.65 39.17 17.05
N ALA A 155 9.31 38.28 17.78
CA ALA A 155 8.63 37.22 18.51
C ALA A 155 7.78 37.79 19.64
N PRO A 156 6.57 37.25 19.92
CA PRO A 156 5.83 37.56 21.14
C PRO A 156 6.63 37.09 22.38
N ASP A 157 6.45 37.79 23.49
CA ASP A 157 7.16 37.46 24.73
C ASP A 157 6.92 36.02 25.19
N GLY A 158 7.97 35.24 25.42
CA GLY A 158 7.91 33.85 25.81
C GLY A 158 7.64 32.86 24.67
N TYR A 159 7.69 33.32 23.41
CA TYR A 159 7.53 32.46 22.23
C TYR A 159 8.82 32.38 21.41
N TYR A 160 9.03 31.22 20.77
CA TYR A 160 10.15 30.97 19.85
C TYR A 160 9.58 30.53 18.49
N LEU A 161 10.39 30.64 17.44
CA LEU A 161 10.04 30.18 16.12
C LEU A 161 10.04 28.66 16.07
N SER A 162 8.89 28.07 15.76
CA SER A 162 8.74 26.64 15.51
C SER A 162 8.51 26.40 14.02
N VAL A 163 9.36 25.56 13.42
CA VAL A 163 9.22 25.10 12.04
C VAL A 163 8.98 23.61 12.05
N GLU A 164 7.74 23.21 11.79
CA GLU A 164 7.28 21.84 11.80
C GLU A 164 7.07 21.35 10.37
N ILE A 165 7.58 20.18 10.06
CA ILE A 165 7.39 19.53 8.76
C ILE A 165 6.47 18.33 8.95
N VAL A 166 5.30 18.37 8.30
CA VAL A 166 4.36 17.27 8.27
C VAL A 166 4.50 16.55 6.94
N CYS A 167 4.89 15.27 6.97
CA CYS A 167 5.01 14.48 5.75
C CYS A 167 3.86 13.49 5.61
N SER A 168 3.52 13.20 4.35
CA SER A 168 2.62 12.11 4.00
C SER A 168 3.18 11.32 2.82
N ALA A 169 2.93 10.03 2.84
CA ALA A 169 3.36 9.12 1.80
C ALA A 169 2.17 8.36 1.23
N ILE A 170 2.26 8.00 -0.05
CA ILE A 170 1.28 7.20 -0.76
C ILE A 170 2.01 6.17 -1.62
N GLN A 171 1.51 4.94 -1.68
CA GLN A 171 2.13 3.89 -2.49
C GLN A 171 2.28 4.30 -3.96
N SER A 172 3.38 3.91 -4.58
CA SER A 172 3.66 4.24 -5.99
C SER A 172 2.92 3.35 -6.99
N THR A 173 2.38 2.23 -6.56
CA THR A 173 1.70 1.25 -7.42
C THR A 173 0.39 0.80 -6.79
N PRO A 174 -0.74 0.87 -7.54
CA PRO A 174 -0.83 1.39 -8.91
C PRO A 174 -0.72 2.93 -8.97
N VAL A 175 -0.15 3.45 -10.05
CA VAL A 175 0.08 4.88 -10.29
C VAL A 175 -1.23 5.73 -10.26
N SER A 176 -2.38 5.12 -10.57
CA SER A 176 -3.68 5.78 -10.46
C SER A 176 -3.96 6.31 -9.06
N VAL A 177 -3.50 5.63 -8.02
CA VAL A 177 -3.75 6.03 -6.61
C VAL A 177 -3.18 7.42 -6.32
N VAL A 178 -1.92 7.68 -6.68
CA VAL A 178 -1.32 9.00 -6.44
C VAL A 178 -1.97 10.07 -7.30
N ARG A 179 -2.29 9.76 -8.57
CA ARG A 179 -2.98 10.68 -9.47
C ARG A 179 -4.35 11.09 -8.93
N ASP A 180 -5.14 10.12 -8.50
CA ASP A 180 -6.53 10.33 -8.12
C ASP A 180 -6.65 10.98 -6.73
N ILE A 181 -5.72 10.67 -5.80
CA ILE A 181 -5.76 11.19 -4.43
C ILE A 181 -5.04 12.54 -4.29
N TRP A 182 -3.92 12.73 -4.99
CA TRP A 182 -3.14 13.97 -4.89
C TRP A 182 -3.36 14.92 -6.08
N HIS A 183 -4.20 14.53 -7.05
CA HIS A 183 -4.51 15.33 -8.24
C HIS A 183 -3.26 15.80 -9.00
N VAL A 184 -2.31 14.89 -9.17
CA VAL A 184 -1.02 15.16 -9.83
C VAL A 184 -0.99 14.55 -11.25
N GLN A 185 -0.21 15.16 -12.14
CA GLN A 185 0.12 14.57 -13.43
C GLN A 185 1.48 13.89 -13.38
N LEU A 186 1.57 12.72 -14.02
CA LEU A 186 2.80 11.95 -14.10
C LEU A 186 3.23 11.77 -15.55
N SER A 187 4.55 11.84 -15.75
CA SER A 187 5.23 11.38 -16.96
C SER A 187 6.07 10.15 -16.61
N GLY A 188 5.61 8.96 -16.99
CA GLY A 188 6.17 7.72 -16.46
C GLY A 188 5.93 7.59 -14.96
N SER A 189 7.01 7.57 -14.18
CA SER A 189 6.99 7.55 -12.71
C SER A 189 7.28 8.91 -12.08
N GLU A 190 7.43 9.97 -12.86
CA GLU A 190 7.78 11.30 -12.36
C GLU A 190 6.51 12.17 -12.26
N ILE A 191 6.30 12.82 -11.11
CA ILE A 191 5.29 13.87 -10.97
C ILE A 191 5.84 15.12 -11.68
N VAL A 192 5.15 15.56 -12.74
CA VAL A 192 5.56 16.70 -13.57
C VAL A 192 4.72 17.94 -13.30
N GLU A 193 3.51 17.75 -12.77
CA GLU A 193 2.59 18.84 -12.46
C GLU A 193 1.71 18.49 -11.28
N VAL A 194 1.46 19.48 -10.43
CA VAL A 194 0.55 19.39 -9.30
C VAL A 194 -0.65 20.29 -9.59
N ASN A 195 -1.74 19.69 -10.02
CA ASN A 195 -3.00 20.37 -10.28
C ASN A 195 -3.90 20.20 -9.07
N VAL A 196 -3.87 21.16 -8.18
CA VAL A 196 -4.92 21.28 -7.16
C VAL A 196 -6.07 22.06 -7.79
N ASN A 197 -6.84 21.38 -8.63
CA ASN A 197 -8.14 21.89 -9.01
C ASN A 197 -9.14 21.41 -7.97
N GLU A 198 -9.76 22.36 -7.32
CA GLU A 198 -10.93 22.19 -6.46
C GLU A 198 -12.06 21.41 -7.12
#